data_a9c52b645603fd2ad25bc4bc0e3b57df
#
_entry.id   a9c52b645603fd2ad25bc4bc0e3b57df
#
_cell.length_a   1.000
_cell.length_b   1.000
_cell.length_c   1.000
_cell.angle_alpha   90.00
_cell.angle_beta   90.00
_cell.angle_gamma   90.00
#
_symmetry.space_group_name_H-M   'P 1'
#
loop_
_entity.id
_entity.type
_entity.pdbx_description
1 polymer ?
#
loop_
_entity_poly.entity_id
_entity_poly.type
_entity_poly.pdbx_seq_one_letter_code
_entity_poly.pdbx_strand_id
1 'polypeptide(L)'
;NCLDMNKHQLCCIGHITLDKVVTPQNTVYMPGGTAFYCSHAIRHFNDIDYALVTAVGVTEMNVVEQLREMGIHVTALPSKYSVYFENIYGANPDDRTQRVLAKADPFTAGQLKDIDAQIYHLGSLLADDFSLEVIKELSQKGLIAVDSQGYLREVRDTHVYPVDWIDKREALQSIF
;
A
#
# COMPACT_ATOMS: atom_id res chain seq x y z
N ASN A 1 8.19 30.80 -11.57
CA ASN A 1 7.79 29.50 -11.04
C ASN A 1 9.00 28.57 -11.14
N CYS A 2 9.88 28.55 -10.13
CA CYS A 2 10.79 27.43 -9.95
C CYS A 2 9.92 26.22 -9.66
N LEU A 3 9.74 25.37 -10.64
CA LEU A 3 9.27 23.99 -10.43
C LEU A 3 10.23 23.37 -9.43
N ASP A 4 9.68 22.90 -8.33
CA ASP A 4 10.39 22.19 -7.26
C ASP A 4 11.06 20.96 -7.88
N MET A 5 12.33 21.13 -8.27
CA MET A 5 13.10 20.07 -8.97
C MET A 5 13.42 18.85 -8.09
N ASN A 6 12.90 18.82 -6.86
CA ASN A 6 13.13 17.75 -5.89
C ASN A 6 11.88 16.90 -5.56
N LYS A 7 10.73 17.16 -6.21
CA LYS A 7 9.51 16.38 -5.97
C LYS A 7 9.34 15.29 -7.01
N HIS A 8 9.11 14.07 -6.57
CA HIS A 8 8.64 13.01 -7.47
C HIS A 8 7.29 13.37 -8.11
N GLN A 9 7.07 12.97 -9.35
CA GLN A 9 5.78 13.17 -9.98
C GLN A 9 4.68 12.33 -9.33
N LEU A 10 5.01 11.09 -8.98
CA LEU A 10 4.11 10.14 -8.34
C LEU A 10 4.84 9.39 -7.22
N CYS A 11 4.28 9.41 -6.03
CA CYS A 11 4.70 8.56 -4.93
C CYS A 11 3.55 7.63 -4.53
N CYS A 12 3.74 6.33 -4.69
CA CYS A 12 2.85 5.36 -4.08
C CYS A 12 3.30 5.09 -2.64
N ILE A 13 2.35 5.13 -1.71
CA ILE A 13 2.58 4.77 -0.31
C ILE A 13 1.67 3.61 0.02
N GLY A 14 2.23 2.47 0.40
CA GLY A 14 1.44 1.30 0.71
C GLY A 14 2.30 0.10 1.11
N HIS A 15 1.68 -0.86 1.77
CA HIS A 15 2.34 -2.08 2.18
C HIS A 15 2.53 -3.03 0.99
N ILE A 16 3.75 -3.55 0.83
CA ILE A 16 3.99 -4.78 0.07
C ILE A 16 3.58 -5.93 0.97
N THR A 17 2.84 -6.88 0.42
CA THR A 17 2.30 -8.01 1.17
C THR A 17 3.04 -9.31 0.85
N LEU A 18 2.94 -10.25 1.78
CA LEU A 18 3.14 -11.67 1.49
C LEU A 18 1.75 -12.29 1.31
N ASP A 19 1.48 -12.83 0.12
CA ASP A 19 0.21 -13.47 -0.19
C ASP A 19 0.42 -14.99 -0.29
N LYS A 20 -0.29 -15.74 0.57
CA LYS A 20 -0.45 -17.17 0.47
C LYS A 20 -1.73 -17.47 -0.30
N VAL A 21 -1.59 -18.03 -1.47
CA VAL A 21 -2.71 -18.42 -2.33
C VAL A 21 -2.87 -19.93 -2.28
N VAL A 22 -3.99 -20.39 -1.75
CA VAL A 22 -4.35 -21.80 -1.61
C VAL A 22 -5.45 -22.13 -2.60
N THR A 23 -5.21 -23.11 -3.45
CA THR A 23 -6.19 -23.67 -4.37
C THR A 23 -6.35 -25.17 -4.10
N PRO A 24 -7.37 -25.87 -4.64
CA PRO A 24 -7.47 -27.33 -4.51
C PRO A 24 -6.25 -28.10 -5.04
N GLN A 25 -5.46 -27.49 -5.93
CA GLN A 25 -4.33 -28.13 -6.59
C GLN A 25 -2.99 -27.82 -5.95
N ASN A 26 -2.81 -26.59 -5.43
CA ASN A 26 -1.52 -26.16 -4.89
C ASN A 26 -1.62 -25.01 -3.89
N THR A 27 -0.48 -24.71 -3.28
CA THR A 27 -0.29 -23.51 -2.46
C THR A 27 0.92 -22.74 -2.98
N VAL A 28 0.74 -21.45 -3.24
CA VAL A 28 1.77 -20.55 -3.76
C VAL A 28 1.94 -19.37 -2.80
N TYR A 29 3.19 -18.93 -2.62
CA TYR A 29 3.53 -17.72 -1.90
C TYR A 29 4.07 -16.67 -2.87
N MET A 30 3.58 -15.46 -2.81
CA MET A 30 3.97 -14.40 -3.72
C MET A 30 3.84 -13.02 -3.07
N PRO A 31 4.62 -12.01 -3.50
CA PRO A 31 4.39 -10.64 -3.08
C PRO A 31 3.11 -10.09 -3.71
N GLY A 32 2.48 -9.14 -3.03
CA GLY A 32 1.26 -8.48 -3.50
C GLY A 32 1.08 -7.10 -2.91
N GLY A 33 -0.15 -6.62 -2.95
CA GLY A 33 -0.54 -5.30 -2.51
C GLY A 33 -0.52 -4.25 -3.62
N THR A 34 -1.33 -3.19 -3.46
CA THR A 34 -1.42 -2.09 -4.43
C THR A 34 -0.05 -1.48 -4.72
N ALA A 35 0.78 -1.28 -3.69
CA ALA A 35 2.13 -0.73 -3.83
C ALA A 35 3.03 -1.59 -4.75
N PHE A 36 2.99 -2.91 -4.60
CA PHE A 36 3.75 -3.83 -5.43
C PHE A 36 3.31 -3.78 -6.89
N TYR A 37 2.00 -3.91 -7.14
CA TYR A 37 1.48 -3.91 -8.52
C TYR A 37 1.60 -2.55 -9.19
N CYS A 38 1.39 -1.45 -8.47
CA CYS A 38 1.60 -0.09 -8.98
C CYS A 38 3.05 0.09 -9.44
N SER A 39 4.02 -0.34 -8.64
CA SER A 39 5.45 -0.25 -8.96
C SER A 39 5.79 -1.05 -10.22
N HIS A 40 5.22 -2.23 -10.39
CA HIS A 40 5.42 -3.03 -11.60
C HIS A 40 4.77 -2.42 -12.84
N ALA A 41 3.59 -1.81 -12.69
CA ALA A 41 2.88 -1.18 -13.80
C ALA A 41 3.58 0.10 -14.27
N ILE A 42 3.97 0.97 -13.34
CA ILE A 42 4.53 2.28 -13.65
C ILE A 42 5.88 2.21 -14.39
N ARG A 43 6.67 1.16 -14.17
CA ARG A 43 7.96 0.96 -14.86
C ARG A 43 7.85 0.88 -16.39
N HIS A 44 6.66 0.65 -16.91
CA HIS A 44 6.41 0.66 -18.34
C HIS A 44 6.21 2.07 -18.91
N PHE A 45 6.19 3.09 -18.05
CA PHE A 45 6.08 4.49 -18.41
C PHE A 45 7.42 5.17 -18.11
N ASN A 46 8.24 5.38 -19.16
CA ASN A 46 9.62 5.84 -19.02
C ASN A 46 9.75 7.30 -18.57
N ASP A 47 8.68 8.09 -18.67
CA ASP A 47 8.70 9.53 -18.45
C ASP A 47 8.12 9.96 -17.11
N ILE A 48 7.86 9.01 -16.20
CA ILE A 48 7.29 9.30 -14.88
C ILE A 48 8.36 9.10 -13.80
N ASP A 49 8.69 10.18 -13.11
CA ASP A 49 9.51 10.13 -11.90
C ASP A 49 8.66 9.57 -10.75
N TYR A 50 8.91 8.31 -10.42
CA TYR A 50 8.15 7.51 -9.48
C TYR A 50 8.97 7.12 -8.27
N ALA A 51 8.36 7.23 -7.09
CA ALA A 51 8.88 6.68 -5.84
C ALA A 51 7.86 5.78 -5.15
N LEU A 52 8.35 4.81 -4.42
CA LEU A 52 7.57 3.94 -3.55
C LEU A 52 7.99 4.14 -2.10
N VAL A 53 7.02 4.32 -1.22
CA VAL A 53 7.20 4.19 0.23
C VAL A 53 6.40 2.98 0.70
N THR A 54 7.09 2.06 1.35
CA THR A 54 6.47 0.83 1.88
C THR A 54 6.96 0.54 3.29
N ALA A 55 6.25 -0.32 4.00
CA ALA A 55 6.69 -0.85 5.28
C ALA A 55 6.56 -2.37 5.25
N VAL A 56 7.66 -3.06 5.49
CA VAL A 56 7.76 -4.52 5.45
C VAL A 56 8.54 -5.05 6.64
N GLY A 57 8.27 -6.27 7.05
CA GLY A 57 9.11 -7.01 7.99
C GLY A 57 10.42 -7.45 7.33
N VAL A 58 11.37 -7.86 8.17
CA VAL A 58 12.71 -8.26 7.72
C VAL A 58 12.69 -9.40 6.70
N THR A 59 11.72 -10.31 6.82
CA THR A 59 11.61 -11.50 5.96
C THR A 59 11.24 -11.17 4.51
N GLU A 60 10.61 -10.02 4.25
CA GLU A 60 10.20 -9.58 2.90
C GLU A 60 11.09 -8.48 2.31
N MET A 61 12.20 -8.13 2.97
CA MET A 61 13.15 -7.13 2.46
C MET A 61 13.73 -7.49 1.09
N ASN A 62 13.83 -8.78 0.77
CA ASN A 62 14.27 -9.23 -0.55
C ASN A 62 13.38 -8.70 -1.69
N VAL A 63 12.08 -8.52 -1.45
CA VAL A 63 11.16 -7.95 -2.44
C VAL A 63 11.47 -6.46 -2.67
N VAL A 64 11.79 -5.73 -1.61
CA VAL A 64 12.24 -4.33 -1.71
C VAL A 64 13.51 -4.22 -2.54
N GLU A 65 14.50 -5.09 -2.29
CA GLU A 65 15.75 -5.09 -3.05
C GLU A 65 15.52 -5.41 -4.53
N GLN A 66 14.66 -6.37 -4.84
CA GLN A 66 14.28 -6.66 -6.23
C GLN A 66 13.66 -5.45 -6.93
N LEU A 67 12.81 -4.68 -6.26
CA LEU A 67 12.23 -3.46 -6.83
C LEU A 67 13.31 -2.38 -7.07
N ARG A 68 14.27 -2.25 -6.15
CA ARG A 68 15.43 -1.35 -6.32
C ARG A 68 16.30 -1.76 -7.49
N GLU A 69 16.60 -3.04 -7.65
CA GLU A 69 17.34 -3.60 -8.79
C GLU A 69 16.64 -3.32 -10.13
N MET A 70 15.32 -3.24 -10.13
CA MET A 70 14.52 -2.83 -11.30
C MET A 70 14.52 -1.31 -11.55
N GLY A 71 15.28 -0.53 -10.76
CA GLY A 71 15.38 0.91 -10.91
C GLY A 71 14.30 1.72 -10.19
N ILE A 72 13.50 1.12 -9.31
CA ILE A 72 12.48 1.84 -8.54
C ILE A 72 13.11 2.46 -7.30
N HIS A 73 12.83 3.74 -7.08
CA HIS A 73 13.21 4.43 -5.85
C HIS A 73 12.30 3.96 -4.71
N VAL A 74 12.82 3.14 -3.79
CA VAL A 74 12.05 2.57 -2.68
C VAL A 74 12.59 3.06 -1.34
N THR A 75 11.72 3.72 -0.57
CA THR A 75 11.90 3.98 0.85
C THR A 75 11.18 2.89 1.63
N ALA A 76 11.94 2.03 2.31
CA ALA A 76 11.39 0.99 3.17
C ALA A 76 11.41 1.46 4.62
N LEU A 77 10.23 1.65 5.19
CA LEU A 77 10.06 1.95 6.61
C LEU A 77 10.09 0.66 7.42
N PRO A 78 10.66 0.68 8.63
CA PRO A 78 10.68 -0.50 9.47
C PRO A 78 9.26 -0.88 9.92
N SER A 79 8.95 -2.16 9.91
CA SER A 79 7.73 -2.73 10.45
C SER A 79 8.05 -4.04 11.16
N LYS A 80 7.31 -4.35 12.21
CA LYS A 80 7.50 -5.62 12.92
C LYS A 80 7.20 -6.81 12.02
N TYR A 81 6.14 -6.71 11.22
CA TYR A 81 5.69 -7.71 10.27
C TYR A 81 5.34 -7.06 8.94
N SER A 82 5.33 -7.84 7.86
CA SER A 82 4.63 -7.50 6.62
C SER A 82 3.15 -7.84 6.74
N VAL A 83 2.32 -7.23 5.93
CA VAL A 83 0.93 -7.70 5.78
C VAL A 83 0.97 -9.09 5.15
N TYR A 84 0.34 -10.06 5.80
CA TYR A 84 0.30 -11.44 5.35
C TYR A 84 -1.16 -11.86 5.09
N PHE A 85 -1.52 -11.92 3.81
CA PHE A 85 -2.82 -12.43 3.38
C PHE A 85 -2.77 -13.93 3.10
N GLU A 86 -3.81 -14.63 3.52
CA GLU A 86 -4.11 -15.99 3.08
C GLU A 86 -5.42 -15.95 2.27
N ASN A 87 -5.32 -16.27 0.98
CA ASN A 87 -6.44 -16.35 0.06
C ASN A 87 -6.70 -17.81 -0.28
N ILE A 88 -7.82 -18.35 0.18
CA ILE A 88 -8.23 -19.74 -0.03
C ILE A 88 -9.35 -19.75 -1.04
N TYR A 89 -9.11 -20.42 -2.17
CA TYR A 89 -10.07 -20.60 -3.25
C TYR A 89 -10.66 -22.01 -3.20
N GLY A 90 -11.98 -22.12 -3.36
CA GLY A 90 -12.69 -23.39 -3.49
C GLY A 90 -12.56 -24.01 -4.88
N ALA A 91 -13.36 -25.03 -5.14
CA ALA A 91 -13.49 -25.61 -6.48
C ALA A 91 -14.08 -24.59 -7.49
N ASN A 92 -14.95 -23.68 -7.02
CA ASN A 92 -15.39 -22.54 -7.78
C ASN A 92 -14.40 -21.38 -7.52
N PRO A 93 -13.76 -20.80 -8.56
CA PRO A 93 -12.82 -19.68 -8.40
C PRO A 93 -13.43 -18.40 -7.78
N ASP A 94 -14.75 -18.25 -7.83
CA ASP A 94 -15.46 -17.12 -7.21
C ASP A 94 -15.61 -17.29 -5.69
N ASP A 95 -15.46 -18.51 -5.18
CA ASP A 95 -15.51 -18.81 -3.76
C ASP A 95 -14.12 -18.60 -3.14
N ARG A 96 -13.92 -17.39 -2.62
CA ARG A 96 -12.68 -17.01 -1.94
C ARG A 96 -12.92 -16.65 -0.49
N THR A 97 -12.18 -17.29 0.40
CA THR A 97 -12.01 -16.86 1.79
C THR A 97 -10.69 -16.12 1.93
N GLN A 98 -10.72 -14.93 2.54
CA GLN A 98 -9.53 -14.14 2.80
C GLN A 98 -9.31 -14.01 4.30
N ARG A 99 -8.07 -14.25 4.73
CA ARG A 99 -7.61 -14.03 6.11
C ARG A 99 -6.37 -13.14 6.11
N VAL A 100 -6.17 -12.40 7.19
CA VAL A 100 -4.97 -11.62 7.45
C VAL A 100 -4.25 -12.28 8.62
N LEU A 101 -3.13 -12.92 8.36
CA LEU A 101 -2.37 -13.69 9.35
C LEU A 101 -1.37 -12.81 10.12
N ALA A 102 -0.95 -11.70 9.53
CA ALA A 102 -0.14 -10.67 10.17
C ALA A 102 -0.45 -9.30 9.56
N LYS A 103 -0.22 -8.24 10.33
CA LYS A 103 -0.37 -6.85 9.89
C LYS A 103 0.97 -6.14 9.98
N ALA A 104 1.24 -5.27 9.02
CA ALA A 104 2.32 -4.30 9.12
C ALA A 104 1.90 -3.12 10.02
N ASP A 105 2.91 -2.38 10.49
CA ASP A 105 2.66 -1.15 11.23
C ASP A 105 1.99 -0.10 10.30
N PRO A 106 1.00 0.67 10.79
CA PRO A 106 0.39 1.76 10.03
C PRO A 106 1.40 2.84 9.64
N PHE A 107 1.12 3.55 8.54
CA PHE A 107 1.89 4.72 8.18
C PHE A 107 1.51 5.91 9.06
N THR A 108 2.50 6.69 9.49
CA THR A 108 2.31 7.88 10.30
C THR A 108 2.72 9.16 9.56
N ALA A 109 2.11 10.29 9.87
CA ALA A 109 2.47 11.58 9.30
C ALA A 109 3.95 11.92 9.53
N GLY A 110 4.47 11.63 10.73
CA GLY A 110 5.87 11.86 11.06
C GLY A 110 6.86 11.08 10.19
N GLN A 111 6.55 9.85 9.80
CA GLN A 111 7.38 9.05 8.89
C GLN A 111 7.38 9.60 7.47
N LEU A 112 6.32 10.29 7.05
CA LEU A 112 6.10 10.75 5.69
C LEU A 112 6.43 12.24 5.50
N LYS A 113 6.88 12.93 6.55
CA LYS A 113 7.12 14.38 6.53
C LYS A 113 8.12 14.83 5.45
N ASP A 114 9.16 14.03 5.20
CA ASP A 114 10.24 14.33 4.26
C ASP A 114 10.01 13.69 2.86
N ILE A 115 8.85 13.08 2.64
CA ILE A 115 8.47 12.52 1.35
C ILE A 115 7.72 13.59 0.54
N ASP A 116 8.31 14.01 -0.57
CA ASP A 116 7.75 15.06 -1.42
C ASP A 116 7.38 14.53 -2.80
N ALA A 117 6.10 14.69 -3.17
CA ALA A 117 5.57 14.30 -4.47
C ALA A 117 4.48 15.27 -4.96
N GLN A 118 4.25 15.30 -6.26
CA GLN A 118 3.13 16.04 -6.85
C GLN A 118 1.81 15.30 -6.61
N ILE A 119 1.85 13.97 -6.69
CA ILE A 119 0.71 13.08 -6.46
C ILE A 119 1.14 11.99 -5.48
N TYR A 120 0.37 11.82 -4.41
CA TYR A 120 0.49 10.70 -3.48
C TYR A 120 -0.64 9.71 -3.73
N HIS A 121 -0.29 8.48 -4.11
CA HIS A 121 -1.24 7.38 -4.23
C HIS A 121 -1.19 6.52 -2.97
N LEU A 122 -2.22 6.60 -2.15
CA LEU A 122 -2.34 5.81 -0.92
C LEU A 122 -2.94 4.45 -1.24
N GLY A 123 -2.09 3.44 -1.33
CA GLY A 123 -2.46 2.05 -1.62
C GLY A 123 -2.97 1.33 -0.37
N SER A 124 -4.09 1.78 0.18
CA SER A 124 -4.69 1.23 1.39
C SER A 124 -5.16 -0.22 1.18
N LEU A 125 -4.77 -1.11 2.07
CA LEU A 125 -5.17 -2.52 2.09
C LEU A 125 -6.12 -2.84 3.23
N LEU A 126 -5.94 -2.16 4.38
CA LEU A 126 -6.72 -2.32 5.61
C LEU A 126 -7.11 -0.95 6.16
N ALA A 127 -8.20 -0.90 6.93
CA ALA A 127 -8.83 0.34 7.38
C ALA A 127 -7.93 1.24 8.25
N ASP A 128 -6.92 0.68 8.89
CA ASP A 128 -5.98 1.38 9.76
C ASP A 128 -4.62 1.67 9.12
N ASP A 129 -4.43 1.44 7.82
CA ASP A 129 -3.16 1.71 7.14
C ASP A 129 -2.80 3.20 7.15
N PHE A 130 -3.79 4.08 6.94
CA PHE A 130 -3.62 5.53 6.90
C PHE A 130 -4.70 6.22 7.73
N SER A 131 -4.28 7.03 8.68
CA SER A 131 -5.19 7.88 9.43
C SER A 131 -5.63 9.11 8.62
N LEU A 132 -6.70 9.78 9.08
CA LEU A 132 -7.12 11.05 8.51
C LEU A 132 -6.02 12.12 8.61
N GLU A 133 -5.22 12.10 9.67
CA GLU A 133 -4.08 13.00 9.85
C GLU A 133 -3.07 12.85 8.70
N VAL A 134 -2.72 11.62 8.32
CA VAL A 134 -1.82 11.33 7.18
C VAL A 134 -2.37 11.95 5.90
N ILE A 135 -3.65 11.74 5.60
CA ILE A 135 -4.30 12.31 4.40
C ILE A 135 -4.21 13.84 4.43
N LYS A 136 -4.54 14.47 5.55
CA LYS A 136 -4.51 15.93 5.70
C LYS A 136 -3.10 16.50 5.55
N GLU A 137 -2.11 15.90 6.15
CA GLU A 137 -0.71 16.33 6.05
C GLU A 137 -0.18 16.23 4.60
N LEU A 138 -0.41 15.11 3.95
CA LEU A 138 0.04 14.91 2.57
C LEU A 138 -0.71 15.82 1.59
N SER A 139 -2.01 16.10 1.83
CA SER A 139 -2.81 16.97 0.96
C SER A 139 -2.32 18.43 0.95
N GLN A 140 -1.57 18.85 1.96
CA GLN A 140 -0.93 20.18 1.98
C GLN A 140 0.29 20.25 1.06
N LYS A 141 0.84 19.11 0.65
CA LYS A 141 2.08 18.98 -0.12
C LYS A 141 1.83 18.62 -1.58
N GLY A 142 0.77 17.87 -1.88
CA GLY A 142 0.44 17.40 -3.22
C GLY A 142 -0.99 16.87 -3.33
N LEU A 143 -1.36 16.43 -4.52
CA LEU A 143 -2.65 15.79 -4.77
C LEU A 143 -2.69 14.40 -4.14
N ILE A 144 -3.86 13.99 -3.66
CA ILE A 144 -4.07 12.68 -3.05
C ILE A 144 -4.96 11.82 -3.95
N ALA A 145 -4.50 10.62 -4.24
CA ALA A 145 -5.31 9.53 -4.78
C ALA A 145 -5.36 8.40 -3.75
N VAL A 146 -6.50 7.76 -3.57
CA VAL A 146 -6.66 6.67 -2.60
C VAL A 146 -7.23 5.43 -3.24
N ASP A 147 -6.71 4.27 -2.85
CA ASP A 147 -7.42 3.01 -3.00
C ASP A 147 -8.41 2.87 -1.84
N SER A 148 -9.69 3.06 -2.12
CA SER A 148 -10.74 3.04 -1.10
C SER A 148 -10.98 1.65 -0.50
N GLN A 149 -10.53 0.60 -1.15
CA GLN A 149 -10.78 -0.78 -0.75
C GLN A 149 -10.29 -1.06 0.68
N GLY A 150 -9.11 -0.58 1.05
CA GLY A 150 -8.53 -0.79 2.37
C GLY A 150 -9.38 -0.17 3.46
N TYR A 151 -9.86 1.06 3.26
CA TYR A 151 -10.70 1.77 4.25
C TYR A 151 -12.02 1.07 4.57
N LEU A 152 -12.45 0.14 3.73
CA LEU A 152 -13.68 -0.64 3.89
C LEU A 152 -13.42 -2.03 4.46
N ARG A 153 -12.20 -2.34 4.90
CA ARG A 153 -11.77 -3.65 5.42
C ARG A 153 -11.21 -3.55 6.80
N GLU A 154 -11.89 -4.12 7.77
CA GLU A 154 -11.41 -4.28 9.15
C GLU A 154 -10.98 -5.71 9.40
N VAL A 155 -9.89 -5.88 10.16
CA VAL A 155 -9.42 -7.20 10.59
C VAL A 155 -9.76 -7.40 12.05
N ARG A 156 -10.49 -8.49 12.35
CA ARG A 156 -10.75 -8.96 13.71
C ARG A 156 -10.29 -10.42 13.80
N ASP A 157 -9.36 -10.70 14.70
CA ASP A 157 -8.69 -12.01 14.88
C ASP A 157 -8.08 -12.47 13.54
N THR A 158 -8.08 -12.57 12.60
CA THR A 158 -7.57 -12.96 11.27
C THR A 158 -8.60 -12.80 10.16
N HIS A 159 -9.85 -12.55 10.51
CA HIS A 159 -10.93 -12.43 9.52
C HIS A 159 -11.09 -10.99 9.06
N VAL A 160 -11.40 -10.84 7.79
CA VAL A 160 -11.68 -9.55 7.16
C VAL A 160 -13.18 -9.30 7.17
N TYR A 161 -13.58 -8.16 7.73
CA TYR A 161 -14.97 -7.72 7.78
C TYR A 161 -15.15 -6.41 7.01
N PRO A 162 -16.29 -6.23 6.36
CA PRO A 162 -16.65 -4.94 5.79
C PRO A 162 -16.87 -3.93 6.94
N VAL A 163 -16.39 -2.72 6.73
CA VAL A 163 -16.56 -1.60 7.65
C VAL A 163 -16.87 -0.33 6.87
N ASP A 164 -17.61 0.59 7.49
CA ASP A 164 -17.80 1.91 6.90
C ASP A 164 -16.55 2.77 7.17
N TRP A 165 -16.15 3.57 6.19
CA TRP A 165 -15.10 4.56 6.35
C TRP A 165 -15.64 5.76 7.15
N ILE A 166 -15.34 5.79 8.44
CA ILE A 166 -15.93 6.74 9.39
C ILE A 166 -15.61 8.19 9.00
N ASP A 167 -14.34 8.48 8.67
CA ASP A 167 -13.85 9.83 8.36
C ASP A 167 -13.96 10.19 6.87
N LYS A 168 -14.74 9.42 6.10
CA LYS A 168 -14.82 9.57 4.64
C LYS A 168 -15.13 10.99 4.17
N ARG A 169 -16.02 11.70 4.87
CA ARG A 169 -16.40 13.07 4.50
C ARG A 169 -15.22 14.02 4.56
N GLU A 170 -14.47 14.01 5.67
CA GLU A 170 -13.31 14.87 5.84
C GLU A 170 -12.14 14.44 4.95
N ALA A 171 -11.93 13.13 4.82
CA ALA A 171 -10.90 12.58 3.96
C ALA A 171 -11.14 12.96 2.49
N LEU A 172 -12.36 12.80 1.98
CA LEU A 172 -12.71 13.15 0.60
C LEU A 172 -12.56 14.66 0.30
N GLN A 173 -12.74 15.53 1.29
CA GLN A 173 -12.47 16.96 1.13
C GLN A 173 -10.97 17.29 0.95
N SER A 174 -10.09 16.37 1.34
CA SER A 174 -8.63 16.52 1.24
C SER A 174 -8.05 15.80 0.01
N ILE A 175 -8.86 15.07 -0.75
CA ILE A 175 -8.42 14.23 -1.89
C ILE A 175 -8.47 14.99 -3.23
N PHE A 176 -8.91 16.23 -3.27
CA PHE A 176 -8.97 17.06 -4.48
C PHE A 176 -8.21 18.37 -4.32
#